data_fa09c38dda0483852731ab7397fcb776
#
_entry.id   fa09c38dda0483852731ab7397fcb776
#
_cell.length_a   1.000
_cell.length_b   1.000
_cell.length_c   1.000
_cell.angle_alpha   90.00
_cell.angle_beta   90.00
_cell.angle_gamma   90.00
#
_symmetry.space_group_name_H-M   'P 1'
#
loop_
_entity.id
_entity.type
_entity.pdbx_description
1 polymer ?
#
loop_
_entity_poly.entity_id
_entity_poly.type
_entity_poly.pdbx_seq_one_letter_code
_entity_poly.pdbx_strand_id
1 'polypeptide(L)'
;MTILNYNESTYLQENPDVAQAVASGIIPNGFEHWVKFGFIEKRTPQISFNEQFYLDANPQVAAAVANGSFSSGFEHYARFGAAEGRDPVASTTPTGSQLQ
;
A
#
# COMPACT_ATOMS: atom_id res chain seq x y z
N MET A 1 12.97 -9.71 2.98
CA MET A 1 13.25 -8.29 2.90
C MET A 1 12.01 -7.53 2.45
N THR A 2 11.75 -6.43 3.07
CA THR A 2 10.60 -5.62 2.69
C THR A 2 11.03 -4.52 1.74
N ILE A 3 10.16 -4.20 0.80
CA ILE A 3 10.40 -3.11 -0.13
C ILE A 3 9.63 -1.85 0.27
N LEU A 4 8.88 -1.94 1.38
CA LEU A 4 8.17 -0.78 1.90
C LEU A 4 9.08 -0.03 2.86
N ASN A 5 9.06 1.30 2.74
CA ASN A 5 9.84 2.17 3.61
C ASN A 5 9.05 2.64 4.82
N TYR A 6 7.97 1.95 5.14
CA TYR A 6 7.11 2.41 6.21
C TYR A 6 7.75 2.21 7.57
N ASN A 7 7.71 3.25 8.39
CA ASN A 7 8.18 3.22 9.77
C ASN A 7 7.10 3.82 10.65
N GLU A 8 6.57 3.04 11.58
CA GLU A 8 5.44 3.46 12.39
C GLU A 8 5.77 4.71 13.20
N SER A 9 6.91 4.73 13.86
CA SER A 9 7.29 5.86 14.70
C SER A 9 7.40 7.14 13.88
N THR A 10 8.06 7.05 12.72
CA THR A 10 8.22 8.21 11.86
C THR A 10 6.88 8.71 11.34
N TYR A 11 6.02 7.79 10.94
CA TYR A 11 4.71 8.17 10.41
C TYR A 11 3.90 8.95 11.45
N LEU A 12 3.91 8.46 12.69
CA LEU A 12 3.17 9.14 13.75
C LEU A 12 3.77 10.48 14.10
N GLN A 13 5.10 10.58 14.06
CA GLN A 13 5.77 11.87 14.31
C GLN A 13 5.43 12.90 13.24
N GLU A 14 5.33 12.46 12.00
CA GLU A 14 5.05 13.37 10.89
C GLU A 14 3.56 13.66 10.75
N ASN A 15 2.71 12.89 11.40
CA ASN A 15 1.26 13.02 11.27
C ASN A 15 0.62 13.06 12.66
N PRO A 16 0.72 14.20 13.36
CA PRO A 16 0.18 14.27 14.73
C PRO A 16 -1.31 13.98 14.81
N ASP A 17 -2.07 14.29 13.77
CA ASP A 17 -3.49 13.97 13.73
C ASP A 17 -3.72 12.47 13.80
N VAL A 18 -2.88 11.72 13.09
CA VAL A 18 -2.97 10.25 13.11
C VAL A 18 -2.52 9.73 14.47
N ALA A 19 -1.42 10.28 15.01
CA ALA A 19 -0.94 9.87 16.33
C ALA A 19 -2.01 10.03 17.38
N GLN A 20 -2.77 11.13 17.31
CA GLN A 20 -3.83 11.37 18.28
C GLN A 20 -4.97 10.36 18.11
N ALA A 21 -5.32 10.03 16.87
CA ALA A 21 -6.37 9.05 16.61
C ALA A 21 -5.97 7.68 17.14
N VAL A 22 -4.69 7.32 17.02
CA VAL A 22 -4.20 6.06 17.56
C VAL A 22 -4.27 6.09 19.08
N ALA A 23 -3.83 7.19 19.69
CA ALA A 23 -3.85 7.30 21.15
C ALA A 23 -5.26 7.24 21.69
N SER A 24 -6.23 7.74 20.94
CA SER A 24 -7.63 7.75 21.35
C SER A 24 -8.36 6.44 21.07
N GLY A 25 -7.68 5.49 20.41
CA GLY A 25 -8.31 4.22 20.08
C GLY A 25 -9.20 4.25 18.86
N ILE A 26 -9.22 5.37 18.12
CA ILE A 26 -10.04 5.49 16.92
C ILE A 26 -9.51 4.59 15.83
N ILE A 27 -8.18 4.48 15.69
CA ILE A 27 -7.55 3.59 14.76
C ILE A 27 -6.49 2.77 15.51
N PRO A 28 -6.23 1.53 15.07
CA PRO A 28 -5.32 0.66 15.83
C PRO A 28 -3.87 1.08 15.79
N ASN A 29 -3.43 1.63 14.65
CA ASN A 29 -2.05 2.09 14.51
C ASN A 29 -1.92 2.94 13.27
N GLY A 30 -0.74 3.54 13.08
CA GLY A 30 -0.50 4.40 11.93
C GLY A 30 -0.50 3.64 10.62
N PHE A 31 -0.02 2.41 10.64
CA PHE A 31 0.01 1.60 9.42
C PHE A 31 -1.40 1.43 8.84
N GLU A 32 -2.40 1.17 9.71
CA GLU A 32 -3.78 1.05 9.24
C GLU A 32 -4.25 2.32 8.56
N HIS A 33 -3.90 3.47 9.14
CA HIS A 33 -4.27 4.74 8.52
C HIS A 33 -3.55 4.90 7.16
N TRP A 34 -2.27 4.59 7.13
CA TRP A 34 -1.48 4.79 5.92
C TRP A 34 -1.99 3.95 4.75
N VAL A 35 -2.29 2.67 4.99
CA VAL A 35 -2.71 1.80 3.88
C VAL A 35 -4.11 2.12 3.38
N LYS A 36 -4.96 2.68 4.23
CA LYS A 36 -6.35 2.99 3.84
C LYS A 36 -6.52 4.42 3.35
N PHE A 37 -5.79 5.35 3.93
CA PHE A 37 -5.99 6.77 3.63
C PHE A 37 -4.72 7.51 3.33
N GLY A 38 -3.68 7.30 4.12
CA GLY A 38 -2.50 8.14 4.07
C GLY A 38 -1.79 8.12 2.73
N PHE A 39 -1.64 6.95 2.14
CA PHE A 39 -0.97 6.83 0.86
C PHE A 39 -1.72 7.63 -0.21
N ILE A 40 -3.04 7.50 -0.24
CA ILE A 40 -3.87 8.21 -1.21
C ILE A 40 -3.81 9.71 -0.98
N GLU A 41 -3.68 10.12 0.29
CA GLU A 41 -3.58 11.54 0.64
C GLU A 41 -2.18 12.10 0.42
N LYS A 42 -1.28 11.30 -0.12
CA LYS A 42 0.09 11.71 -0.43
C LYS A 42 0.96 11.90 0.81
N ARG A 43 0.58 11.29 1.92
CA ARG A 43 1.43 11.31 3.11
C ARG A 43 2.62 10.36 2.88
N THR A 44 3.77 10.74 3.37
CA THR A 44 4.97 9.89 3.22
C THR A 44 4.92 8.75 4.22
N PRO A 45 5.49 7.60 3.87
CA PRO A 45 6.28 7.38 2.65
C PRO A 45 5.38 7.14 1.43
N GLN A 46 5.90 7.51 0.28
CA GLN A 46 5.24 7.24 -0.99
C GLN A 46 6.09 6.25 -1.77
N ILE A 47 5.42 5.36 -2.49
CA ILE A 47 6.10 4.42 -3.36
C ILE A 47 5.45 4.48 -4.74
N SER A 48 6.17 3.99 -5.74
CA SER A 48 5.58 3.87 -7.06
C SER A 48 4.58 2.74 -7.04
N PHE A 49 3.31 3.08 -7.25
CA PHE A 49 2.25 2.09 -7.24
C PHE A 49 1.17 2.52 -8.23
N ASN A 50 0.75 1.60 -9.08
CA ASN A 50 -0.32 1.85 -10.04
C ASN A 50 -1.50 0.96 -9.68
N GLU A 51 -2.55 1.56 -9.17
CA GLU A 51 -3.72 0.81 -8.70
C GLU A 51 -4.35 -0.01 -9.82
N GLN A 52 -4.56 0.60 -10.99
CA GLN A 52 -5.21 -0.11 -12.09
C GLN A 52 -4.37 -1.29 -12.56
N PHE A 53 -3.05 -1.07 -12.70
CA PHE A 53 -2.17 -2.15 -13.11
C PHE A 53 -2.24 -3.30 -12.10
N TYR A 54 -2.18 -2.96 -10.82
CA TYR A 54 -2.14 -3.99 -9.78
C TYR A 54 -3.41 -4.84 -9.81
N LEU A 55 -4.56 -4.20 -9.96
CA LEU A 55 -5.83 -4.92 -10.00
C LEU A 55 -5.95 -5.76 -11.27
N ASP A 56 -5.47 -5.23 -12.40
CA ASP A 56 -5.50 -6.00 -13.65
C ASP A 56 -4.60 -7.22 -13.58
N ALA A 57 -3.45 -7.08 -12.94
CA ALA A 57 -2.50 -8.18 -12.83
C ALA A 57 -2.91 -9.20 -11.76
N ASN A 58 -3.81 -8.81 -10.85
CA ASN A 58 -4.20 -9.65 -9.72
C ASN A 58 -5.71 -9.71 -9.61
N PRO A 59 -6.37 -10.48 -10.51
CA PRO A 59 -7.85 -10.48 -10.55
C PRO A 59 -8.50 -10.87 -9.23
N GLN A 60 -7.88 -11.74 -8.45
CA GLN A 60 -8.45 -12.11 -7.17
C GLN A 60 -8.41 -10.94 -6.19
N VAL A 61 -7.40 -10.07 -6.31
CA VAL A 61 -7.35 -8.87 -5.49
C VAL A 61 -8.45 -7.91 -5.93
N ALA A 62 -8.63 -7.75 -7.25
CA ALA A 62 -9.70 -6.90 -7.76
C ALA A 62 -11.06 -7.34 -7.23
N ALA A 63 -11.30 -8.65 -7.19
CA ALA A 63 -12.54 -9.17 -6.67
C ALA A 63 -12.68 -8.87 -5.17
N ALA A 64 -11.60 -8.98 -4.42
CA ALA A 64 -11.63 -8.69 -2.99
C ALA A 64 -11.89 -7.23 -2.72
N VAL A 65 -11.35 -6.33 -3.55
CA VAL A 65 -11.64 -4.91 -3.42
C VAL A 65 -13.12 -4.66 -3.73
N ALA A 66 -13.62 -5.29 -4.78
CA ALA A 66 -15.02 -5.09 -5.18
C ALA A 66 -15.99 -5.56 -4.09
N ASN A 67 -15.64 -6.60 -3.35
CA ASN A 67 -16.53 -7.11 -2.32
C ASN A 67 -16.29 -6.49 -0.95
N GLY A 68 -15.37 -5.54 -0.85
CA GLY A 68 -15.13 -4.81 0.40
C GLY A 68 -14.11 -5.43 1.33
N SER A 69 -13.46 -6.52 0.94
CA SER A 69 -12.44 -7.15 1.78
C SER A 69 -11.21 -6.26 1.94
N PHE A 70 -10.89 -5.50 0.91
CA PHE A 70 -9.81 -4.52 0.95
C PHE A 70 -10.35 -3.20 0.45
N SER A 71 -9.83 -2.11 1.00
CA SER A 71 -10.24 -0.78 0.55
C SER A 71 -9.67 -0.44 -0.81
N SER A 72 -8.55 -1.07 -1.19
CA SER A 72 -7.89 -0.79 -2.46
C SER A 72 -6.88 -1.88 -2.74
N GLY A 73 -6.38 -1.89 -3.97
CA GLY A 73 -5.26 -2.76 -4.31
C GLY A 73 -4.02 -2.40 -3.51
N PHE A 74 -3.82 -1.10 -3.23
CA PHE A 74 -2.69 -0.68 -2.43
C PHE A 74 -2.73 -1.31 -1.04
N GLU A 75 -3.89 -1.37 -0.42
CA GLU A 75 -3.99 -2.00 0.90
C GLU A 75 -3.52 -3.45 0.82
N HIS A 76 -3.96 -4.19 -0.19
CA HIS A 76 -3.50 -5.57 -0.35
C HIS A 76 -1.99 -5.63 -0.57
N TYR A 77 -1.47 -4.76 -1.44
CA TYR A 77 -0.05 -4.75 -1.73
C TYR A 77 0.76 -4.50 -0.47
N ALA A 78 0.37 -3.51 0.33
CA ALA A 78 1.11 -3.15 1.52
C ALA A 78 1.09 -4.26 2.57
N ARG A 79 -0.06 -4.94 2.71
CA ARG A 79 -0.19 -5.98 3.73
C ARG A 79 0.41 -7.30 3.30
N PHE A 80 0.28 -7.65 2.04
CA PHE A 80 0.66 -8.99 1.57
C PHE A 80 1.49 -8.97 0.30
N GLY A 81 1.05 -8.19 -0.69
CA GLY A 81 1.62 -8.28 -2.03
C GLY A 81 3.10 -7.99 -2.11
N ALA A 82 3.57 -6.99 -1.35
CA ALA A 82 4.98 -6.65 -1.37
C ALA A 82 5.84 -7.82 -0.88
N ALA A 83 5.41 -8.46 0.20
CA ALA A 83 6.13 -9.60 0.74
C ALA A 83 6.05 -10.80 -0.19
N GLU A 84 4.98 -10.89 -0.97
CA GLU A 84 4.79 -11.98 -1.94
C GLU A 84 5.52 -11.72 -3.24
N GLY A 85 6.15 -10.56 -3.38
CA GLY A 85 6.88 -10.24 -4.61
C GLY A 85 6.00 -9.82 -5.78
N ARG A 86 4.75 -9.41 -5.53
CA ARG A 86 3.90 -8.92 -6.60
C ARG A 86 4.38 -7.56 -7.08
N ASP A 87 4.19 -7.29 -8.36
CA ASP A 87 4.66 -6.05 -8.98
C ASP A 87 3.72 -4.90 -8.67
N PRO A 88 4.23 -3.77 -8.16
CA PRO A 88 3.38 -2.62 -7.86
C PRO A 88 3.08 -1.75 -9.08
N VAL A 89 3.91 -1.82 -10.11
CA VAL A 89 3.75 -1.06 -11.35
C VAL A 89 4.13 -1.95 -12.50
N ALA A 90 3.64 -1.58 -13.69
CA ALA A 90 3.99 -2.33 -14.88
C ALA A 90 5.50 -2.28 -15.08
N SER A 91 6.06 -3.42 -15.45
CA SER A 91 7.49 -3.47 -15.74
C SER A 91 7.79 -2.65 -16.99
N THR A 92 8.77 -1.78 -16.88
CA THR A 92 9.25 -1.04 -18.03
C THR A 92 10.60 -1.57 -18.50
N THR A 93 11.06 -2.65 -17.87
CA THR A 93 12.33 -3.27 -18.25
C THR A 93 12.18 -3.85 -19.65
N PRO A 94 12.98 -3.45 -20.53
CA PRO A 94 12.89 -3.99 -21.89
C PRO A 94 13.31 -5.43 -21.92
N THR A 95 13.40 -5.77 -21.32
CA THR A 95 13.97 -6.55 -21.26
C THR A 95 14.05 -7.04 -21.42
N GLY A 96 14.21 -7.21 -21.45
CA GLY A 96 14.31 -7.61 -21.55
C GLY A 96 14.01 -8.19 -21.17
N SER A 97 13.92 -8.28 -20.96
CA SER A 97 13.71 -8.53 -20.67
C SER A 97 12.90 -8.89 -20.46
N GLN A 98 12.59 -8.94 -20.44
CA GLN A 98 11.98 -9.05 -20.48
C GLN A 98 11.65 -9.46 -20.86
N LEU A 99 12.11 -9.88 -21.06
CA LEU A 99 12.07 -10.08 -21.54
C LEU A 99 11.74 -10.43 -21.89
N GLN A 100 11.75 -10.73 -21.81
CA GLN A 100 11.59 -10.87 -22.49
C GLN A 100 11.62 -11.07 -22.89
#